data_a7f4f7ab955b7e5b3ced5783e8ee2504
#
_entry.id   a7f4f7ab955b7e5b3ced5783e8ee2504
#
_cell.length_a   1.000
_cell.length_b   1.000
_cell.length_c   1.000
_cell.angle_alpha   90.00
_cell.angle_beta   90.00
_cell.angle_gamma   90.00
#
_symmetry.space_group_name_H-M   'P 1'
#
loop_
_entity.id
_entity.type
_entity.pdbx_description
1 polymer ?
#
loop_
_entity_poly.entity_id
_entity_poly.type
_entity_poly.pdbx_seq_one_letter_code
_entity_poly.pdbx_strand_id
1 'polypeptide(L)'
;MLQSATFGEGDVSIDNTECGSNSISFDCSEFLENKLSDDTFGQRLRKSRLELGLSISDVASLCSVTNSIISGYELERYMPTKDILDKLSSKFNMDYLCIDGYTKLIYNFEEFLDKLSSWINENNLTKEGAANKLSVSRSLFRYWFNGGVISISTYNKIRLC
;
A
#
# COMPACT_ATOMS: atom_id res chain seq x y z
N MET A 1 24.77 75.66 1.38
CA MET A 1 23.34 75.84 1.17
C MET A 1 22.78 74.57 0.57
N LEU A 2 22.19 73.72 1.38
CA LEU A 2 21.57 72.48 0.95
C LEU A 2 20.12 72.55 1.38
N GLN A 3 19.20 72.60 0.41
CA GLN A 3 17.75 72.60 0.64
C GLN A 3 17.30 71.19 0.97
N SER A 4 16.66 71.03 2.11
CA SER A 4 15.94 69.82 2.51
C SER A 4 14.61 69.79 1.82
N ALA A 5 14.35 68.73 1.04
CA ALA A 5 13.04 68.40 0.49
C ALA A 5 12.27 67.60 1.51
N THR A 6 11.18 68.16 2.00
CA THR A 6 10.16 67.45 2.82
C THR A 6 9.25 66.63 1.92
N PHE A 7 9.25 65.33 2.08
CA PHE A 7 8.23 64.45 1.47
C PHE A 7 6.96 64.51 2.32
N GLY A 8 5.87 64.90 1.67
CA GLY A 8 4.55 64.95 2.26
C GLY A 8 4.00 63.55 2.51
N GLU A 9 3.50 63.34 3.71
CA GLU A 9 2.69 62.17 4.06
C GLU A 9 1.37 62.27 3.31
N GLY A 10 1.19 61.37 2.33
CA GLY A 10 -0.10 61.14 1.70
C GLY A 10 -0.85 60.09 2.49
N ASP A 11 -1.87 60.50 3.25
CA ASP A 11 -2.87 59.61 3.84
C ASP A 11 -3.58 58.86 2.72
N VAL A 12 -3.25 57.59 2.57
CA VAL A 12 -4.02 56.66 1.77
C VAL A 12 -5.05 56.00 2.68
N SER A 13 -6.25 56.56 2.71
CA SER A 13 -7.40 55.89 3.28
C SER A 13 -7.72 54.65 2.45
N ILE A 14 -7.40 53.50 3.01
CA ILE A 14 -7.83 52.22 2.43
C ILE A 14 -9.31 52.05 2.77
N ASP A 15 -10.16 52.29 1.79
CA ASP A 15 -11.55 51.88 1.85
C ASP A 15 -11.62 50.39 2.01
N ASN A 16 -12.06 49.95 3.20
CA ASN A 16 -12.49 48.56 3.45
C ASN A 16 -13.78 48.33 2.63
N THR A 17 -13.63 48.08 1.35
CA THR A 17 -14.66 47.34 0.61
C THR A 17 -14.63 45.92 1.11
N GLU A 18 -15.68 45.52 1.82
CA GLU A 18 -15.98 44.13 2.14
C GLU A 18 -15.95 43.32 0.85
N CYS A 19 -14.80 42.73 0.60
CA CYS A 19 -14.69 41.63 -0.36
C CYS A 19 -15.47 40.50 0.24
N GLY A 20 -16.71 40.29 -0.21
CA GLY A 20 -17.50 39.13 0.16
C GLY A 20 -16.65 37.88 -0.06
N SER A 21 -16.25 37.24 1.02
CA SER A 21 -15.50 36.02 0.99
C SER A 21 -16.40 34.90 0.48
N ASN A 22 -16.61 34.85 -0.83
CA ASN A 22 -16.89 33.60 -1.48
C ASN A 22 -15.58 32.79 -1.44
N SER A 23 -15.31 32.23 -0.29
CA SER A 23 -14.30 31.16 -0.19
C SER A 23 -14.86 29.99 -0.99
N ILE A 24 -14.53 29.94 -2.27
CA ILE A 24 -14.68 28.75 -3.07
C ILE A 24 -13.67 27.78 -2.45
N SER A 25 -14.13 26.98 -1.50
CA SER A 25 -13.33 25.86 -1.01
C SER A 25 -13.27 24.87 -2.15
N PHE A 26 -12.15 24.83 -2.85
CA PHE A 26 -11.87 23.76 -3.81
C PHE A 26 -11.62 22.50 -2.99
N ASP A 27 -12.58 21.58 -3.01
CA ASP A 27 -12.40 20.28 -2.38
C ASP A 27 -11.42 19.46 -3.22
N CYS A 28 -10.17 19.44 -2.77
CA CYS A 28 -9.12 18.65 -3.41
C CYS A 28 -9.30 17.13 -3.18
N SER A 29 -10.15 16.71 -2.23
CA SER A 29 -10.32 15.30 -1.90
C SER A 29 -10.93 14.53 -3.07
N GLU A 30 -11.99 15.02 -3.68
CA GLU A 30 -12.62 14.40 -4.85
C GLU A 30 -11.67 14.33 -6.05
N PHE A 31 -10.82 15.36 -6.25
CA PHE A 31 -9.82 15.35 -7.31
C PHE A 31 -8.67 14.37 -7.04
N LEU A 32 -8.27 14.22 -5.77
CA LEU A 32 -7.23 13.27 -5.38
C LEU A 32 -7.74 11.83 -5.43
N GLU A 33 -8.97 11.58 -4.99
CA GLU A 33 -9.61 10.25 -5.03
C GLU A 33 -9.77 9.75 -6.46
N ASN A 34 -10.26 10.56 -7.38
CA ASN A 34 -10.44 10.21 -8.78
C ASN A 34 -9.12 10.04 -9.56
N LYS A 35 -8.00 10.51 -9.02
CA LYS A 35 -6.70 10.48 -9.69
C LYS A 35 -5.74 9.44 -9.12
N LEU A 36 -6.06 8.86 -7.96
CA LEU A 36 -5.23 7.80 -7.38
C LEU A 36 -5.51 6.50 -8.10
N SER A 37 -4.49 6.01 -8.83
CA SER A 37 -4.49 4.67 -9.36
C SER A 37 -4.59 3.64 -8.22
N ASP A 38 -5.24 2.52 -8.48
CA ASP A 38 -5.39 1.40 -7.56
C ASP A 38 -4.99 0.06 -8.20
N ASP A 39 -4.14 0.12 -9.22
CA ASP A 39 -3.68 -1.05 -9.95
C ASP A 39 -2.77 -1.96 -9.11
N THR A 40 -2.05 -1.37 -8.15
CA THR A 40 -1.08 -2.09 -7.32
C THR A 40 -1.45 -2.06 -5.84
N PHE A 41 -0.86 -2.97 -5.06
CA PHE A 41 -1.05 -3.00 -3.60
C PHE A 41 -0.69 -1.65 -2.94
N GLY A 42 0.45 -1.06 -3.33
CA GLY A 42 0.91 0.21 -2.75
C GLY A 42 -0.04 1.36 -3.02
N GLN A 43 -0.57 1.44 -4.23
CA GLN A 43 -1.56 2.45 -4.62
C GLN A 43 -2.89 2.25 -3.87
N ARG A 44 -3.38 1.00 -3.76
CA ARG A 44 -4.57 0.66 -2.99
C ARG A 44 -4.41 1.00 -1.50
N LEU A 45 -3.24 0.69 -0.92
CA LEU A 45 -2.93 1.04 0.47
C LEU A 45 -2.97 2.55 0.69
N ARG A 46 -2.31 3.33 -0.18
CA ARG A 46 -2.31 4.79 -0.12
C ARG A 46 -3.72 5.37 -0.24
N LYS A 47 -4.49 4.90 -1.21
CA LYS A 47 -5.87 5.32 -1.44
C LYS A 47 -6.73 5.05 -0.20
N SER A 48 -6.77 3.81 0.27
CA SER A 48 -7.54 3.44 1.46
C SER A 48 -7.12 4.20 2.72
N ARG A 49 -5.81 4.45 2.89
CA ARG A 49 -5.31 5.25 4.00
C ARG A 49 -5.85 6.67 3.97
N LEU A 50 -5.85 7.31 2.80
CA LEU A 50 -6.37 8.67 2.62
C LEU A 50 -7.88 8.73 2.81
N GLU A 51 -8.63 7.77 2.27
CA GLU A 51 -10.08 7.64 2.47
C GLU A 51 -10.45 7.49 3.95
N LEU A 52 -9.61 6.81 4.74
CA LEU A 52 -9.78 6.67 6.18
C LEU A 52 -9.26 7.87 6.99
N GLY A 53 -8.71 8.90 6.34
CA GLY A 53 -8.13 10.08 6.99
C GLY A 53 -6.88 9.77 7.82
N LEU A 54 -6.19 8.64 7.55
CA LEU A 54 -5.02 8.22 8.32
C LEU A 54 -3.73 8.82 7.74
N SER A 55 -2.84 9.24 8.64
CA SER A 55 -1.47 9.60 8.28
C SER A 55 -0.60 8.34 8.07
N ILE A 56 0.56 8.51 7.42
CA ILE A 56 1.58 7.43 7.33
C ILE A 56 2.00 6.98 8.73
N SER A 57 2.09 7.91 9.68
CA SER A 57 2.47 7.61 11.07
C SER A 57 1.42 6.75 11.79
N ASP A 58 0.14 6.97 11.52
CA ASP A 58 -0.93 6.15 12.11
C ASP A 58 -0.84 4.70 11.65
N VAL A 59 -0.64 4.49 10.35
CA VAL A 59 -0.47 3.14 9.77
C VAL A 59 0.84 2.50 10.24
N ALA A 60 1.92 3.27 10.34
CA ALA A 60 3.20 2.78 10.85
C ALA A 60 3.07 2.32 12.32
N SER A 61 2.36 3.07 13.14
CA SER A 61 2.06 2.72 14.53
C SER A 61 1.19 1.46 14.62
N LEU A 62 0.15 1.35 13.78
CA LEU A 62 -0.71 0.17 13.69
C LEU A 62 0.11 -1.10 13.38
N CYS A 63 1.04 -1.00 12.44
CA CYS A 63 1.89 -2.12 12.01
C CYS A 63 3.13 -2.33 12.89
N SER A 64 3.42 -1.43 13.84
CA SER A 64 4.65 -1.42 14.66
C SER A 64 5.92 -1.36 13.80
N VAL A 65 5.91 -0.49 12.79
CA VAL A 65 7.04 -0.24 11.87
C VAL A 65 7.33 1.26 11.78
N THR A 66 8.37 1.64 11.05
CA THR A 66 8.69 3.05 10.80
C THR A 66 7.88 3.62 9.63
N ASN A 67 7.72 4.95 9.60
CA ASN A 67 7.06 5.66 8.50
C ASN A 67 7.69 5.34 7.13
N SER A 68 9.02 5.16 7.10
CA SER A 68 9.75 4.81 5.87
C SER A 68 9.32 3.45 5.30
N ILE A 69 8.94 2.50 6.15
CA ILE A 69 8.45 1.19 5.72
C ILE A 69 7.08 1.33 5.05
N ILE A 70 6.15 2.07 5.64
CA ILE A 70 4.83 2.30 5.04
C ILE A 70 4.96 3.07 3.73
N SER A 71 5.77 4.15 3.71
CA SER A 71 6.09 4.87 2.46
C SER A 71 6.71 3.96 1.41
N GLY A 72 7.52 3.00 1.83
CA GLY A 72 8.13 2.01 0.94
C GLY A 72 7.11 1.07 0.31
N TYR A 73 6.07 0.67 1.06
CA TYR A 73 4.95 -0.11 0.52
C TYR A 73 4.13 0.72 -0.48
N GLU A 74 3.77 1.96 -0.12
CA GLU A 74 3.00 2.85 -1.00
C GLU A 74 3.75 3.21 -2.29
N LEU A 75 5.08 3.22 -2.26
CA LEU A 75 5.95 3.47 -3.41
C LEU A 75 6.47 2.19 -4.08
N GLU A 76 5.97 1.03 -3.69
CA GLU A 76 6.29 -0.29 -4.25
C GLU A 76 7.77 -0.66 -4.22
N ARG A 77 8.52 -0.08 -3.29
CA ARG A 77 9.94 -0.40 -3.10
C ARG A 77 10.13 -1.80 -2.51
N TYR A 78 9.18 -2.25 -1.71
CA TYR A 78 9.14 -3.60 -1.12
C TYR A 78 7.70 -4.03 -0.85
N MET A 79 7.50 -5.33 -0.69
CA MET A 79 6.21 -5.92 -0.39
C MET A 79 6.07 -6.19 1.12
N PRO A 80 4.86 -6.08 1.67
CA PRO A 80 4.60 -6.41 3.07
C PRO A 80 4.77 -7.92 3.31
N THR A 81 5.07 -8.27 4.55
CA THR A 81 5.01 -9.64 5.03
C THR A 81 3.59 -10.00 5.46
N LYS A 82 3.31 -11.30 5.66
CA LYS A 82 2.01 -11.77 6.19
C LYS A 82 1.65 -11.08 7.52
N ASP A 83 2.60 -10.95 8.45
CA ASP A 83 2.40 -10.27 9.73
C ASP A 83 1.93 -8.81 9.58
N ILE A 84 2.46 -8.10 8.60
CA ILE A 84 2.02 -6.74 8.30
C ILE A 84 0.60 -6.72 7.72
N LEU A 85 0.28 -7.65 6.81
CA LEU A 85 -1.07 -7.77 6.25
C LEU A 85 -2.09 -8.12 7.35
N ASP A 86 -1.73 -9.01 8.26
CA ASP A 86 -2.58 -9.37 9.40
C ASP A 86 -2.84 -8.17 10.32
N LYS A 87 -1.86 -7.28 10.55
CA LYS A 87 -2.04 -6.03 11.29
C LYS A 87 -2.92 -5.01 10.54
N LEU A 88 -2.72 -4.88 9.22
CA LEU A 88 -3.53 -4.01 8.37
C LEU A 88 -5.01 -4.43 8.36
N SER A 89 -5.31 -5.73 8.48
CA SER A 89 -6.68 -6.26 8.45
C SER A 89 -7.59 -5.70 9.54
N SER A 90 -7.01 -5.14 10.62
CA SER A 90 -7.77 -4.51 11.70
C SER A 90 -8.42 -3.17 11.32
N LYS A 91 -7.99 -2.53 10.22
CA LYS A 91 -8.45 -1.21 9.79
C LYS A 91 -8.81 -1.13 8.30
N PHE A 92 -8.22 -1.99 7.48
CA PHE A 92 -8.33 -1.92 6.02
C PHE A 92 -9.15 -3.08 5.47
N ASN A 93 -9.82 -2.84 4.34
CA ASN A 93 -10.48 -3.90 3.59
C ASN A 93 -9.42 -4.73 2.84
N MET A 94 -9.16 -5.93 3.32
CA MET A 94 -8.13 -6.80 2.76
C MET A 94 -8.53 -7.42 1.42
N ASP A 95 -9.83 -7.61 1.14
CA ASP A 95 -10.30 -8.07 -0.17
C ASP A 95 -9.95 -7.07 -1.27
N TYR A 96 -9.97 -5.79 -0.94
CA TYR A 96 -9.54 -4.72 -1.83
C TYR A 96 -8.02 -4.60 -1.89
N LEU A 97 -7.31 -4.61 -0.75
CA LEU A 97 -5.86 -4.46 -0.75
C LEU A 97 -5.14 -5.65 -1.41
N CYS A 98 -5.60 -6.85 -1.12
CA CYS A 98 -4.98 -8.11 -1.55
C CYS A 98 -5.76 -8.79 -2.70
N ILE A 99 -6.32 -8.01 -3.61
CA ILE A 99 -7.15 -8.53 -4.72
C ILE A 99 -6.36 -9.43 -5.67
N ASP A 100 -5.07 -9.22 -5.79
CA ASP A 100 -4.20 -9.92 -6.74
C ASP A 100 -2.75 -10.09 -6.26
N GLY A 101 -1.97 -10.77 -7.07
CA GLY A 101 -0.53 -10.85 -6.96
C GLY A 101 0.00 -11.56 -5.70
N TYR A 102 1.21 -11.15 -5.32
CA TYR A 102 1.92 -11.73 -4.18
C TYR A 102 1.18 -11.53 -2.86
N THR A 103 0.62 -10.34 -2.63
CA THR A 103 -0.10 -10.02 -1.40
C THR A 103 -1.35 -10.86 -1.22
N LYS A 104 -2.11 -11.13 -2.31
CA LYS A 104 -3.23 -12.06 -2.28
C LYS A 104 -2.80 -13.47 -1.85
N LEU A 105 -1.71 -13.96 -2.45
CA LEU A 105 -1.22 -15.29 -2.16
C LEU A 105 -0.81 -15.44 -0.69
N ILE A 106 -0.03 -14.49 -0.15
CA ILE A 106 0.45 -14.61 1.24
C ILE A 106 -0.64 -14.31 2.28
N TYR A 107 -1.61 -13.46 1.96
CA TYR A 107 -2.75 -13.20 2.83
C TYR A 107 -3.67 -14.43 2.93
N ASN A 108 -3.95 -15.08 1.80
CA ASN A 108 -4.77 -16.28 1.70
C ASN A 108 -3.91 -17.55 1.57
N PHE A 109 -2.83 -17.64 2.34
CA PHE A 109 -1.84 -18.71 2.15
C PHE A 109 -2.39 -20.11 2.42
N GLU A 110 -3.33 -20.25 3.35
CA GLU A 110 -4.03 -21.51 3.62
C GLU A 110 -4.80 -21.99 2.37
N GLU A 111 -5.55 -21.11 1.72
CA GLU A 111 -6.28 -21.44 0.48
C GLU A 111 -5.31 -21.86 -0.64
N PHE A 112 -4.14 -21.23 -0.72
CA PHE A 112 -3.10 -21.64 -1.66
C PHE A 112 -2.61 -23.06 -1.37
N LEU A 113 -2.38 -23.44 -0.10
CA LEU A 113 -1.95 -24.78 0.29
C LEU A 113 -3.02 -25.82 0.00
N ASP A 114 -4.30 -25.52 0.19
CA ASP A 114 -5.42 -26.40 -0.14
C ASP A 114 -5.48 -26.65 -1.65
N LYS A 115 -5.38 -25.61 -2.46
CA LYS A 115 -5.32 -25.73 -3.92
C LYS A 115 -4.09 -26.53 -4.39
N LEU A 116 -2.94 -26.29 -3.76
CA LEU A 116 -1.72 -27.02 -4.05
C LEU A 116 -1.87 -28.51 -3.69
N SER A 117 -2.49 -28.83 -2.56
CA SER A 117 -2.76 -30.19 -2.13
C SER A 117 -3.72 -30.92 -3.09
N SER A 118 -4.79 -30.23 -3.52
CA SER A 118 -5.74 -30.75 -4.52
C SER A 118 -5.03 -31.05 -5.83
N TRP A 119 -4.22 -30.11 -6.32
CA TRP A 119 -3.45 -30.28 -7.55
C TRP A 119 -2.46 -31.47 -7.49
N ILE A 120 -1.80 -31.69 -6.34
CA ILE A 120 -0.94 -32.85 -6.09
C ILE A 120 -1.72 -34.14 -6.25
N ASN A 121 -2.90 -34.22 -5.63
CA ASN A 121 -3.75 -35.40 -5.64
C ASN A 121 -4.31 -35.68 -7.04
N GLU A 122 -4.83 -34.68 -7.74
CA GLU A 122 -5.39 -34.79 -9.09
C GLU A 122 -4.35 -35.28 -10.12
N ASN A 123 -3.10 -34.89 -9.93
CA ASN A 123 -2.02 -35.28 -10.83
C ASN A 123 -1.25 -36.54 -10.34
N ASN A 124 -1.72 -37.20 -9.28
CA ASN A 124 -1.06 -38.36 -8.69
C ASN A 124 0.42 -38.11 -8.38
N LEU A 125 0.78 -36.94 -7.89
CA LEU A 125 2.14 -36.54 -7.62
C LEU A 125 2.50 -36.88 -6.17
N THR A 126 3.79 -37.22 -5.95
CA THR A 126 4.37 -37.14 -4.62
C THR A 126 4.71 -35.68 -4.30
N LYS A 127 4.84 -35.32 -3.00
CA LYS A 127 5.31 -33.98 -2.60
C LYS A 127 6.66 -33.61 -3.23
N GLU A 128 7.51 -34.58 -3.42
CA GLU A 128 8.80 -34.46 -4.11
C GLU A 128 8.62 -34.17 -5.60
N GLY A 129 7.76 -34.93 -6.27
CA GLY A 129 7.42 -34.71 -7.68
C GLY A 129 6.80 -33.33 -7.91
N ALA A 130 5.93 -32.88 -7.00
CA ALA A 130 5.35 -31.54 -7.02
C ALA A 130 6.42 -30.44 -6.84
N ALA A 131 7.33 -30.60 -5.89
CA ALA A 131 8.43 -29.65 -5.69
C ALA A 131 9.32 -29.52 -6.94
N ASN A 132 9.64 -30.66 -7.58
CA ASN A 132 10.42 -30.68 -8.82
C ASN A 132 9.67 -29.97 -9.97
N LYS A 133 8.36 -30.21 -10.14
CA LYS A 133 7.54 -29.53 -11.16
C LYS A 133 7.48 -28.02 -10.95
N LEU A 134 7.46 -27.56 -9.69
CA LEU A 134 7.47 -26.14 -9.34
C LEU A 134 8.89 -25.54 -9.30
N SER A 135 9.91 -26.32 -9.65
CA SER A 135 11.31 -25.88 -9.62
C SER A 135 11.77 -25.32 -8.26
N VAL A 136 11.24 -25.90 -7.17
CA VAL A 136 11.59 -25.52 -5.80
C VAL A 136 12.27 -26.68 -5.07
N SER A 137 13.09 -26.35 -4.06
CA SER A 137 13.72 -27.40 -3.25
C SER A 137 12.69 -28.13 -2.38
N ARG A 138 12.93 -29.41 -2.09
CA ARG A 138 12.10 -30.20 -1.17
C ARG A 138 11.98 -29.56 0.21
N SER A 139 13.07 -28.95 0.69
CA SER A 139 13.10 -28.27 1.99
C SER A 139 12.18 -27.06 2.01
N LEU A 140 12.19 -26.24 0.94
CA LEU A 140 11.30 -25.08 0.79
C LEU A 140 9.84 -25.52 0.65
N PHE A 141 9.58 -26.56 -0.14
CA PHE A 141 8.24 -27.12 -0.29
C PHE A 141 7.66 -27.62 1.04
N ARG A 142 8.48 -28.36 1.82
CA ARG A 142 8.10 -28.82 3.17
C ARG A 142 7.89 -27.65 4.13
N TYR A 143 8.71 -26.59 4.03
CA TYR A 143 8.58 -25.39 4.84
C TYR A 143 7.19 -24.73 4.70
N TRP A 144 6.63 -24.69 3.49
CA TRP A 144 5.28 -24.15 3.27
C TRP A 144 4.21 -24.95 4.03
N PHE A 145 4.25 -26.26 3.95
CA PHE A 145 3.30 -27.14 4.67
C PHE A 145 3.50 -27.16 6.20
N ASN A 146 4.57 -26.59 6.68
CA ASN A 146 4.85 -26.44 8.12
C ASN A 146 4.60 -25.00 8.62
N GLY A 147 3.76 -24.22 7.92
CA GLY A 147 3.40 -22.86 8.32
C GLY A 147 4.33 -21.75 7.80
N GLY A 148 5.32 -22.11 6.99
CA GLY A 148 6.17 -21.10 6.35
C GLY A 148 5.51 -20.49 5.12
N VAL A 149 5.75 -19.22 4.88
CA VAL A 149 5.14 -18.45 3.77
C VAL A 149 6.13 -18.32 2.60
N ILE A 150 5.61 -18.30 1.38
CA ILE A 150 6.38 -18.07 0.15
C ILE A 150 7.06 -16.70 0.19
N SER A 151 8.35 -16.64 -0.18
CA SER A 151 9.04 -15.38 -0.42
C SER A 151 8.68 -14.77 -1.78
N ILE A 152 8.80 -13.45 -1.91
CA ILE A 152 8.56 -12.76 -3.19
C ILE A 152 9.45 -13.29 -4.32
N SER A 153 10.69 -13.65 -4.03
CA SER A 153 11.60 -14.23 -5.02
C SER A 153 11.14 -15.59 -5.52
N THR A 154 10.60 -16.42 -4.63
CA THR A 154 10.04 -17.73 -4.98
C THR A 154 8.72 -17.57 -5.75
N TYR A 155 7.85 -16.66 -5.31
CA TYR A 155 6.62 -16.33 -6.03
C TYR A 155 6.90 -15.94 -7.48
N ASN A 156 7.86 -15.06 -7.71
CA ASN A 156 8.23 -14.63 -9.06
C ASN A 156 8.76 -15.78 -9.93
N LYS A 157 9.45 -16.75 -9.35
CA LYS A 157 9.90 -17.95 -10.08
C LYS A 157 8.73 -18.86 -10.49
N ILE A 158 7.82 -19.13 -9.56
CA ILE A 158 6.68 -20.03 -9.81
C ILE A 158 5.70 -19.42 -10.81
N ARG A 159 5.49 -18.10 -10.77
CA ARG A 159 4.60 -17.38 -11.69
C ARG A 159 5.06 -17.45 -13.15
N LEU A 160 6.34 -17.68 -13.41
CA LEU A 160 6.92 -17.76 -14.76
C LEU A 160 6.95 -19.19 -15.32
N CYS A 161 6.56 -20.19 -14.54
CA CYS A 161 6.37 -21.58 -14.94
C CYS A 161 4.92 -21.86 -15.31
#